data_e386bdc9a44af9811a733cde846ef05a
#
_entry.id   e386bdc9a44af9811a733cde846ef05a
#
_cell.length_a   1.000
_cell.length_b   1.000
_cell.length_c   1.000
_cell.angle_alpha   90.00
_cell.angle_beta   90.00
_cell.angle_gamma   90.00
#
_symmetry.space_group_name_H-M   'P 1'
#
loop_
_entity.id
_entity.type
_entity.pdbx_description
1 polymer ?
#
loop_
_entity_poly.entity_id
_entity_poly.type
_entity_poly.pdbx_seq_one_letter_code
_entity_poly.pdbx_strand_id
1 'polypeptide(L)' 'MEAIVQHLNDLYTQKRGLDLQWEQEHLKEGRYTLDMVKIDRKVREVISQIKIAEAQKANAQNRIDDAAPQVSVAT' A
#
# COMPACT_ATOMS: atom_id res chain seq x y z
N MET A 1 3.90 -15.13 -4.75
CA MET A 1 4.27 -14.36 -3.55
C MET A 1 5.26 -13.25 -3.84
N GLU A 2 6.31 -13.56 -4.58
CA GLU A 2 7.33 -12.58 -4.94
C GLU A 2 6.77 -11.40 -5.74
N ALA A 3 5.89 -11.67 -6.68
CA ALA A 3 5.26 -10.63 -7.49
C ALA A 3 4.41 -9.69 -6.63
N ILE A 4 3.74 -10.23 -5.62
CA ILE A 4 2.91 -9.43 -4.70
C ILE A 4 3.79 -8.55 -3.84
N VAL A 5 4.90 -9.09 -3.34
CA VAL A 5 5.85 -8.33 -2.51
C VAL A 5 6.47 -7.20 -3.33
N GLN A 6 6.85 -7.46 -4.57
CA GLN A 6 7.41 -6.45 -5.44
C GLN A 6 6.38 -5.35 -5.74
N HIS A 7 5.15 -5.74 -6.00
CA HIS A 7 4.06 -4.79 -6.22
C HIS A 7 3.85 -3.89 -5.01
N LEU A 8 3.86 -4.48 -3.81
CA LEU A 8 3.76 -3.72 -2.57
C LEU A 8 4.91 -2.73 -2.41
N ASN A 9 6.13 -3.16 -2.69
CA ASN A 9 7.30 -2.29 -2.61
C ASN A 9 7.16 -1.10 -3.57
N ASP A 10 6.67 -1.34 -4.78
CA ASP A 10 6.42 -0.28 -5.75
C ASP A 10 5.37 0.70 -5.25
N LEU A 11 4.29 0.19 -4.65
CA LEU A 11 3.23 1.04 -4.10
C LEU A 11 3.75 1.88 -2.93
N TYR A 12 4.53 1.30 -2.04
CA TYR A 12 5.13 2.05 -0.92
C TYR A 12 6.09 3.12 -1.43
N THR A 13 6.85 2.82 -2.48
CA THR A 13 7.74 3.79 -3.09
C THR A 13 6.96 4.95 -3.69
N GLN A 14 5.87 4.66 -4.38
CA GLN A 14 4.99 5.69 -4.93
C GLN A 14 4.40 6.56 -3.83
N LYS A 15 3.93 5.94 -2.76
CA LYS A 15 3.36 6.67 -1.63
C LYS A 15 4.39 7.61 -1.02
N ARG A 16 5.59 7.13 -0.80
CA ARG A 16 6.68 7.96 -0.24
C ARG A 16 6.98 9.15 -1.14
N GLY A 17 7.05 8.94 -2.46
CA GLY A 17 7.27 10.01 -3.41
C GLY A 17 6.17 11.05 -3.37
N LEU A 18 4.92 10.61 -3.29
CA LEU A 18 3.77 11.51 -3.21
C LEU A 18 3.76 12.28 -1.90
N ASP A 19 4.05 11.63 -0.78
CA ASP A 19 4.13 12.29 0.52
C ASP A 19 5.22 13.37 0.52
N LEU A 20 6.34 13.08 -0.10
CA LEU A 20 7.44 14.03 -0.21
C LEU A 20 7.06 15.22 -1.08
N GLN A 21 6.38 14.97 -2.21
CA GLN A 21 5.89 16.04 -3.08
C GLN A 21 4.91 16.94 -2.34
N TRP A 22 4.00 16.33 -1.57
CA TRP A 22 3.03 17.08 -0.78
C TRP A 22 3.74 17.98 0.23
N GLU A 23 4.72 17.44 0.93
CA GLU A 23 5.48 18.17 1.94
C GLU A 23 6.25 19.34 1.31
N GLN A 24 6.90 19.09 0.18
CA GLN A 24 7.64 20.15 -0.53
C GLN A 24 6.72 21.26 -1.00
N GLU A 25 5.56 20.90 -1.53
CA GLU A 25 4.57 21.87 -1.97
C GLU A 25 4.04 22.70 -0.79
N HIS A 26 3.77 22.05 0.33
CA HIS A 26 3.30 22.73 1.53
C HIS A 26 4.35 23.72 2.07
N LEU A 27 5.61 23.30 2.10
CA LEU A 27 6.69 24.16 2.57
C LEU A 27 6.91 25.35 1.63
N LYS A 28 6.75 25.14 0.34
CA LYS A 28 6.94 26.17 -0.67
C LYS A 28 5.83 27.20 -0.63
N GLU A 29 4.57 26.75 -0.59
CA GLU A 29 3.41 27.63 -0.68
C GLU A 29 2.95 28.15 0.68
N GLY A 30 3.28 27.43 1.77
CA GLY A 30 2.83 27.81 3.11
C GLY A 30 1.35 27.68 3.33
N ARG A 31 0.63 27.04 2.42
CA ARG A 31 -0.82 26.84 2.49
C ARG A 31 -1.22 25.61 1.69
N TYR A 32 -2.46 25.20 1.89
CA TYR A 32 -3.02 24.07 1.19
C TYR A 32 -3.45 24.50 -0.22
N THR A 33 -2.87 23.90 -1.25
CA THR A 33 -3.10 24.27 -2.64
C THR A 33 -3.91 23.19 -3.37
N LEU A 34 -4.37 23.52 -4.59
CA LEU A 34 -5.04 22.54 -5.43
C LEU A 34 -4.12 21.38 -5.82
N ASP A 35 -2.84 21.66 -6.01
CA ASP A 35 -1.87 20.61 -6.31
C ASP A 35 -1.77 19.62 -5.15
N MET A 36 -1.83 20.12 -3.92
CA MET A 36 -1.83 19.28 -2.73
C MET A 36 -3.08 18.41 -2.65
N VAL A 37 -4.24 18.95 -3.07
CA VAL A 37 -5.47 18.16 -3.16
C VAL A 37 -5.31 17.01 -4.14
N LYS A 38 -4.69 17.27 -5.29
CA LYS A 38 -4.45 16.23 -6.30
C LYS A 38 -3.48 15.16 -5.77
N ILE A 39 -2.45 15.58 -5.08
CA ILE A 39 -1.50 14.65 -4.47
C ILE A 39 -2.20 13.80 -3.40
N ASP A 40 -3.02 14.41 -2.55
CA ASP A 40 -3.81 13.68 -1.55
C ASP A 40 -4.69 12.60 -2.17
N ARG A 41 -5.35 12.92 -3.28
CA ARG A 41 -6.18 11.94 -3.98
C ARG A 41 -5.36 10.75 -4.45
N LYS A 42 -4.18 11.02 -5.01
CA LYS A 42 -3.28 9.95 -5.45
C LYS A 42 -2.77 9.12 -4.28
N VAL A 43 -2.46 9.76 -3.16
CA VAL A 43 -2.04 9.05 -1.95
C VAL A 43 -3.14 8.11 -1.48
N ARG A 44 -4.38 8.56 -1.43
CA ARG A 44 -5.52 7.72 -1.03
C ARG A 44 -5.70 6.55 -1.97
N GLU A 45 -5.54 6.79 -3.26
CA GLU A 45 -5.64 5.75 -4.27
C GLU A 45 -4.55 4.69 -4.07
N VAL A 46 -3.32 5.13 -3.85
CA VAL A 46 -2.20 4.23 -3.58
C VAL A 46 -2.43 3.46 -2.29
N ILE A 47 -2.92 4.10 -1.25
CA ILE A 47 -3.25 3.44 0.02
C ILE A 47 -4.30 2.35 -0.19
N SER A 48 -5.32 2.62 -0.98
CA SER A 48 -6.34 1.61 -1.31
C SER A 48 -5.72 0.42 -2.01
N GLN A 49 -4.84 0.66 -2.97
CA GLN A 49 -4.14 -0.40 -3.68
C GLN A 49 -3.23 -1.20 -2.76
N ILE A 50 -2.56 -0.52 -1.82
CA ILE A 50 -1.73 -1.18 -0.82
C ILE A 50 -2.57 -2.13 0.03
N LYS A 51 -3.73 -1.69 0.49
CA LYS A 51 -4.63 -2.53 1.30
C LYS A 51 -5.06 -3.77 0.53
N ILE A 52 -5.39 -3.61 -0.74
CA ILE A 52 -5.78 -4.74 -1.58
C ILE A 52 -4.61 -5.71 -1.76
N ALA A 53 -3.43 -5.19 -2.04
CA ALA A 53 -2.24 -6.03 -2.24
C ALA A 53 -1.83 -6.73 -0.95
N GLU A 54 -1.93 -6.07 0.19
CA GLU A 54 -1.65 -6.70 1.48
C GLU A 54 -2.65 -7.81 1.80
N ALA A 55 -3.92 -7.61 1.46
CA ALA A 55 -4.93 -8.66 1.61
C ALA A 55 -4.62 -9.86 0.71
N GLN A 56 -4.18 -9.61 -0.51
CA GLN A 56 -3.78 -10.68 -1.42
C GLN A 56 -2.57 -11.45 -0.88
N LYS A 57 -1.60 -10.74 -0.33
CA LYS A 57 -0.43 -11.36 0.28
C LYS A 57 -0.83 -12.22 1.47
N ALA A 58 -1.69 -11.71 2.34
CA ALA A 58 -2.17 -12.44 3.49
C ALA A 58 -2.92 -13.70 3.08
N ASN A 59 -3.77 -13.60 2.07
CA ASN A 59 -4.52 -14.74 1.55
C ASN A 59 -3.58 -15.80 0.97
N ALA A 60 -2.55 -15.40 0.26
CA ALA A 60 -1.57 -16.32 -0.29
C ALA A 60 -0.82 -17.05 0.82
N GLN A 61 -0.44 -16.33 1.88
CA GLN A 61 0.22 -16.93 3.03
C GLN A 61 -0.70 -17.87 3.79
N ASN A 62 -1.96 -17.48 3.96
CA ASN A 62 -2.94 -18.32 4.64
C ASN A 62 -3.18 -19.63 3.90
N ARG A 63 -3.18 -19.61 2.58
CA ARG A 63 -3.31 -20.83 1.77
C ARG A 63 -2.16 -21.79 2.01
N ILE A 64 -0.95 -21.26 2.13
CA ILE A 64 0.22 -22.08 2.42
C ILE A 64 0.12 -22.67 3.83
N ASP A 65 -0.28 -21.85 4.79
CA ASP A 65 -0.43 -22.28 6.16
C ASP A 65 -1.54 -23.33 6.32
N ASP A 66 -2.67 -23.12 5.65
CA ASP A 66 -3.77 -24.05 5.67
C ASP A 66 -3.38 -25.41 5.10
N ALA A 67 -2.53 -25.44 4.11
CA ALA A 67 -2.09 -26.68 3.51
C ALA A 67 -1.23 -27.52 4.47
N ALA A 68 -0.51 -26.86 5.38
CA ALA A 68 0.36 -27.55 6.31
C ALA A 68 -0.32 -27.90 7.64
N PRO A 69 -0.92 -26.95 8.38
CA PRO A 69 -1.48 -27.21 9.71
C PRO A 69 -2.96 -27.54 9.68
N GLN A 70 -3.50 -27.77 8.54
CA GLN A 70 -4.94 -27.97 8.34
C GLN A 70 -5.52 -29.05 9.24
N VAL A 71 -4.75 -30.07 9.48
CA VAL A 71 -5.18 -31.20 10.29
C VAL A 71 -5.44 -30.76 11.73
N SER A 72 -4.58 -29.92 12.27
CA SER A 72 -4.73 -29.46 13.64
C SER A 72 -5.95 -28.57 13.81
N VAL A 73 -6.34 -27.85 12.78
CA VAL A 73 -7.52 -27.01 12.83
C VAL A 73 -8.79 -27.85 12.87
N ALA A 74 -8.75 -29.00 12.24
CA ALA A 74 -9.89 -29.87 12.19
C ALA A 74 -10.29 -30.43 13.57
N THR A 75 -9.39 -30.41 14.49
CA THR A 75 -9.67 -30.79 15.85
C THR A 75 -10.19 -29.60 16.67
#